data_7fda3659e96d38a12419a72ef35ae4f5
#
_entry.id   7fda3659e96d38a12419a72ef35ae4f5
#
_cell.length_a   1.000
_cell.length_b   1.000
_cell.length_c   1.000
_cell.angle_alpha   90.00
_cell.angle_beta   90.00
_cell.angle_gamma   90.00
#
_symmetry.space_group_name_H-M   'P 1'
#
loop_
_entity.id
_entity.type
_entity.pdbx_description
1 polymer ?
#
loop_
_entity_poly.entity_id
_entity_poly.type
_entity_poly.pdbx_seq_one_letter_code
_entity_poly.pdbx_strand_id
1 'polypeptide(L)'
;MTKTHSRPVLNSIDSSKIKVGGAAMKTIKQVSDLTGISVRMLHYYDKIGLLKPSKFTDAGYRLYDDEALETLQQILFFKELDIPLKEVKEIINYN
;
A
#
# COMPACT_ATOMS: atom_id res chain seq x y z
N MET A 1 13.13 4.75 -18.26
CA MET A 1 12.70 4.82 -18.05
C MET A 1 12.33 4.98 -17.96
N THR A 2 12.21 4.92 -17.74
CA THR A 2 11.64 5.07 -17.52
C THR A 2 11.14 5.26 -17.36
N LYS A 3 10.96 5.24 -17.39
CA LYS A 3 10.30 5.43 -17.09
C LYS A 3 9.78 5.49 -16.70
N THR A 4 9.81 5.62 -16.51
CA THR A 4 9.24 5.73 -16.04
C THR A 4 8.71 5.68 -15.78
N HIS A 5 8.60 5.57 -15.64
CA HIS A 5 7.98 5.54 -15.13
C HIS A 5 7.37 5.12 -14.52
N SER A 6 7.31 4.82 -14.61
CA SER A 6 6.50 4.37 -14.04
C SER A 6 6.33 4.22 -12.67
N ARG A 7 6.71 3.86 -11.81
CA ARG A 7 6.67 3.82 -10.61
C ARG A 7 6.96 4.98 -9.93
N PRO A 8 7.71 5.64 -10.25
CA PRO A 8 8.02 6.91 -9.66
C PRO A 8 6.86 7.84 -9.67
N VAL A 9 5.93 7.56 -10.47
CA VAL A 9 4.72 8.32 -10.50
C VAL A 9 4.12 8.47 -9.13
N LEU A 10 4.15 7.42 -8.37
CA LEU A 10 3.60 7.44 -7.03
C LEU A 10 4.21 8.55 -6.20
N ASN A 11 5.51 8.71 -6.31
CA ASN A 11 6.19 9.69 -5.50
C ASN A 11 5.91 11.10 -5.91
N SER A 12 5.99 11.35 -7.18
CA SER A 12 6.03 12.74 -7.61
C SER A 12 4.65 13.37 -7.66
N ILE A 13 3.66 12.60 -7.98
CA ILE A 13 2.36 13.19 -8.20
C ILE A 13 1.48 13.12 -6.99
N ASP A 14 1.38 11.97 -6.45
CA ASP A 14 0.37 11.75 -5.43
C ASP A 14 0.72 12.31 -4.09
N SER A 15 2.00 12.41 -3.77
CA SER A 15 2.33 12.84 -2.43
C SER A 15 1.90 14.27 -2.18
N SER A 16 2.01 15.15 -3.16
CA SER A 16 1.60 16.52 -2.90
C SER A 16 0.09 16.64 -2.76
N LYS A 17 -0.64 15.85 -3.52
CA LYS A 17 -2.10 15.90 -3.42
C LYS A 17 -2.59 15.22 -2.17
N ILE A 18 -1.97 14.14 -1.80
CA ILE A 18 -2.39 13.41 -0.64
C ILE A 18 -2.21 14.21 0.63
N LYS A 19 -1.18 15.01 0.65
CA LYS A 19 -0.89 15.78 1.84
C LYS A 19 -1.85 16.89 2.11
N VAL A 20 -2.53 17.33 1.11
CA VAL A 20 -3.46 18.44 1.30
C VAL A 20 -4.56 17.99 2.23
N GLY A 21 -4.75 18.72 3.27
CA GLY A 21 -5.77 18.38 4.23
C GLY A 21 -5.39 17.21 5.11
N GLY A 22 -4.28 16.60 4.85
CA GLY A 22 -3.71 15.58 5.72
C GLY A 22 -4.44 14.28 5.82
N ALA A 23 -5.60 14.13 5.25
CA ALA A 23 -6.35 12.92 5.50
C ALA A 23 -6.90 12.30 4.25
N ALA A 24 -6.26 12.55 3.14
CA ALA A 24 -6.73 11.94 1.89
C ALA A 24 -6.43 10.46 1.91
N MET A 25 -7.47 9.66 1.99
CA MET A 25 -7.31 8.22 2.01
C MET A 25 -7.65 7.63 0.67
N LYS A 26 -7.07 6.49 0.36
CA LYS A 26 -7.33 5.81 -0.89
C LYS A 26 -8.14 4.56 -0.64
N THR A 27 -9.05 4.28 -1.56
CA THR A 27 -9.79 3.03 -1.51
C THR A 27 -8.90 1.87 -1.93
N ILE A 28 -9.33 0.67 -1.63
CA ILE A 28 -8.56 -0.51 -2.02
C ILE A 28 -8.41 -0.58 -3.55
N LYS A 29 -9.42 -0.14 -4.28
CA LYS A 29 -9.32 -0.12 -5.74
C LYS A 29 -8.25 0.87 -6.20
N GLN A 30 -8.23 2.05 -5.59
CA GLN A 30 -7.22 3.03 -5.93
C GLN A 30 -5.82 2.53 -5.60
N VAL A 31 -5.66 1.87 -4.46
CA VAL A 31 -4.37 1.30 -4.09
C VAL A 31 -3.96 0.23 -5.10
N SER A 32 -4.90 -0.61 -5.48
CA SER A 32 -4.62 -1.65 -6.48
C SER A 32 -4.16 -1.03 -7.80
N ASP A 33 -4.87 -0.01 -8.26
CA ASP A 33 -4.52 0.65 -9.52
C ASP A 33 -3.15 1.30 -9.44
N LEU A 34 -2.84 1.87 -8.29
CA LEU A 34 -1.60 2.60 -8.10
C LEU A 34 -0.38 1.69 -8.01
N THR A 35 -0.54 0.55 -7.39
CA THR A 35 0.59 -0.33 -7.07
C THR A 35 0.71 -1.53 -7.98
N GLY A 36 -0.35 -1.88 -8.67
CA GLY A 36 -0.36 -3.10 -9.46
C GLY A 36 -0.68 -4.34 -8.66
N ILE A 37 -0.90 -4.21 -7.37
CA ILE A 37 -1.28 -5.36 -6.55
C ILE A 37 -2.78 -5.54 -6.66
N SER A 38 -3.22 -6.77 -6.90
CA SER A 38 -4.64 -7.02 -7.06
C SER A 38 -5.40 -6.74 -5.76
N VAL A 39 -6.67 -6.38 -5.92
CA VAL A 39 -7.54 -6.19 -4.77
C VAL A 39 -7.59 -7.47 -3.93
N ARG A 40 -7.61 -8.61 -4.61
CA ARG A 40 -7.63 -9.89 -3.92
C ARG A 40 -6.39 -10.07 -3.04
N MET A 41 -5.23 -9.69 -3.56
CA MET A 41 -4.00 -9.80 -2.78
C MET A 41 -4.02 -8.84 -1.59
N LEU A 42 -4.56 -7.65 -1.78
CA LEU A 42 -4.67 -6.70 -0.68
C LEU A 42 -5.59 -7.23 0.42
N HIS A 43 -6.67 -7.91 0.05
CA HIS A 43 -7.52 -8.57 1.03
C HIS A 43 -6.75 -9.65 1.79
N TYR A 44 -5.91 -10.38 1.07
CA TYR A 44 -5.11 -11.42 1.68
C TYR A 44 -4.11 -10.84 2.68
N TYR A 45 -3.46 -9.72 2.29
CA TYR A 45 -2.54 -9.06 3.21
C TYR A 45 -3.24 -8.64 4.50
N ASP A 46 -4.47 -8.16 4.37
CA ASP A 46 -5.24 -7.80 5.55
C ASP A 46 -5.52 -9.04 6.40
N LYS A 47 -5.92 -10.12 5.75
CA LYS A 47 -6.26 -11.34 6.44
C LYS A 47 -5.10 -11.89 7.26
N ILE A 48 -3.91 -11.87 6.71
CA ILE A 48 -2.75 -12.41 7.41
C ILE A 48 -2.07 -11.40 8.32
N GLY A 49 -2.60 -10.17 8.37
CA GLY A 49 -2.04 -9.16 9.25
C GLY A 49 -0.79 -8.50 8.72
N LEU A 50 -0.52 -8.64 7.43
CA LEU A 50 0.66 -8.02 6.84
C LEU A 50 0.44 -6.55 6.55
N LEU A 51 -0.72 -6.21 6.01
CA LEU A 51 -1.08 -4.82 5.73
C LEU A 51 -2.57 -4.64 5.97
N LYS A 52 -2.89 -3.92 7.00
CA LYS A 52 -4.29 -3.67 7.34
C LYS A 52 -4.70 -2.30 6.86
N PRO A 53 -5.97 -2.13 6.48
CA PRO A 53 -6.44 -0.80 6.13
C PRO A 53 -6.38 0.11 7.34
N SER A 54 -6.28 1.40 7.09
CA SER A 54 -6.20 2.38 8.15
C SER A 54 -7.55 2.57 8.82
N LYS A 55 -8.62 2.49 8.06
CA LYS A 55 -9.96 2.58 8.59
C LYS A 55 -10.94 2.06 7.54
N PHE A 56 -12.20 2.04 7.92
CA PHE A 56 -13.28 1.59 7.04
C PHE A 56 -14.30 2.71 6.90
N THR A 57 -14.94 2.76 5.73
CA THR A 57 -16.07 3.68 5.56
C THR A 57 -17.26 3.13 6.32
N ASP A 58 -18.31 3.95 6.43
CA ASP A 58 -19.55 3.49 7.07
C ASP A 58 -20.12 2.27 6.38
N ALA A 59 -19.89 2.15 5.08
CA ALA A 59 -20.40 1.02 4.32
C ALA A 59 -19.48 -0.20 4.41
N GLY A 60 -18.37 -0.08 5.12
CA GLY A 60 -17.49 -1.21 5.31
C GLY A 60 -16.36 -1.33 4.29
N TYR A 61 -16.14 -0.32 3.49
CA TYR A 61 -15.06 -0.35 2.51
C TYR A 61 -13.73 0.06 3.15
N ARG A 62 -12.67 -0.58 2.69
CA ARG A 62 -11.33 -0.35 3.24
C ARG A 62 -10.73 0.94 2.71
N LEU A 63 -10.06 1.67 3.60
CA LEU A 63 -9.35 2.89 3.26
C LEU A 63 -7.91 2.80 3.76
N TYR A 64 -6.99 3.33 2.95
CA TYR A 64 -5.57 3.28 3.23
C TYR A 64 -5.00 4.68 3.25
N ASP A 65 -4.28 5.02 4.32
CA ASP A 65 -3.65 6.33 4.43
C ASP A 65 -2.20 6.27 3.95
N ASP A 66 -1.49 7.38 4.07
CA ASP A 66 -0.11 7.45 3.61
C ASP A 66 0.78 6.46 4.32
N GLU A 67 0.57 6.26 5.60
CA GLU A 67 1.39 5.33 6.36
C GLU A 67 1.19 3.90 5.86
N ALA A 68 -0.04 3.55 5.55
CA ALA A 68 -0.32 2.24 4.99
C ALA A 68 0.34 2.07 3.64
N LEU A 69 0.35 3.13 2.83
CA LEU A 69 1.00 3.07 1.52
C LEU A 69 2.50 2.93 1.66
N GLU A 70 3.11 3.58 2.66
CA GLU A 70 4.54 3.41 2.90
C GLU A 70 4.86 1.98 3.27
N THR A 71 4.03 1.38 4.13
CA THR A 71 4.23 -0.01 4.49
C THR A 71 4.13 -0.90 3.26
N LEU A 72 3.16 -0.60 2.40
CA LEU A 72 2.99 -1.39 1.19
C LEU A 72 4.21 -1.29 0.28
N GLN A 73 4.82 -0.11 0.20
CA GLN A 73 6.04 0.04 -0.58
C GLN A 73 7.16 -0.82 -0.03
N GLN A 74 7.27 -0.92 1.28
CA GLN A 74 8.26 -1.80 1.89
C GLN A 74 7.97 -3.27 1.56
N ILE A 75 6.70 -3.65 1.58
CA ILE A 75 6.33 -5.01 1.24
C ILE A 75 6.74 -5.32 -0.19
N LEU A 76 6.48 -4.40 -1.10
CA LEU A 76 6.83 -4.60 -2.50
C LEU A 76 8.33 -4.73 -2.69
N PHE A 77 9.08 -3.91 -1.96
CA PHE A 77 10.54 -3.97 -2.03
C PHE A 77 11.04 -5.35 -1.60
N PHE A 78 10.53 -5.84 -0.49
CA PHE A 78 10.98 -7.14 -0.01
C PHE A 78 10.56 -8.27 -0.93
N LYS A 79 9.39 -8.13 -1.57
CA LYS A 79 8.95 -9.14 -2.52
C LYS A 79 9.88 -9.19 -3.73
N GLU A 80 10.40 -8.06 -4.14
CA GLU A 80 11.34 -8.04 -5.26
C GLU A 80 12.64 -8.76 -4.90
N LEU A 81 12.95 -8.83 -3.63
CA LEU A 81 14.12 -9.57 -3.15
C LEU A 81 13.80 -11.03 -2.91
N ASP A 82 12.60 -11.46 -3.29
CA ASP A 82 12.15 -12.85 -3.13
C ASP A 82 12.10 -13.28 -1.68
N ILE A 83 11.86 -12.35 -0.77
CA ILE A 83 11.71 -12.70 0.63
C ILE A 83 10.28 -13.22 0.84
N PRO A 84 10.11 -14.38 1.45
CA PRO A 84 8.78 -14.94 1.66
C PRO A 84 7.90 -14.03 2.50
N LEU A 85 6.62 -14.02 2.22
CA LEU A 85 5.70 -13.14 2.92
C LEU A 85 5.73 -13.33 4.42
N LYS A 86 5.94 -14.54 4.87
CA LYS A 86 6.03 -14.80 6.29
C LYS A 86 7.16 -14.00 6.93
N GLU A 87 8.30 -13.97 6.25
CA GLU A 87 9.44 -13.21 6.76
C GLU A 87 9.23 -11.72 6.62
N VAL A 88 8.60 -11.31 5.52
CA VAL A 88 8.29 -9.89 5.35
C VAL A 88 7.43 -9.41 6.51
N LYS A 89 6.44 -10.20 6.87
CA LYS A 89 5.56 -9.83 7.97
C LYS A 89 6.34 -9.67 9.26
N GLU A 90 7.28 -10.58 9.51
CA GLU A 90 8.09 -10.48 10.71
C GLU A 90 8.96 -9.23 10.71
N ILE A 91 9.55 -8.91 9.57
CA ILE A 91 10.39 -7.73 9.46
C ILE A 91 9.58 -6.47 9.72
N ILE A 92 8.44 -6.36 9.10
CA ILE A 92 7.63 -5.15 9.20
C ILE A 92 7.08 -4.98 10.61
N ASN A 93 6.73 -6.06 11.26
CA ASN A 93 6.14 -5.99 12.59
C ASN A 93 7.19 -6.01 13.70
N TYR A 94 8.45 -6.06 13.32
CA TYR A 94 9.51 -6.19 14.31
C TYR A 94 9.54 -5.02 15.28
N ASN A 95 9.31 -3.84 14.78
CA ASN A 95 9.25 -2.70 15.67
C ASN A 95 7.96 -2.69 16.46
#